data_af3109f03e203a1b7f7bd15943f3ab8a
#
_entry.id   af3109f03e203a1b7f7bd15943f3ab8a
#
_cell.length_a   1.000
_cell.length_b   1.000
_cell.length_c   1.000
_cell.angle_alpha   90.00
_cell.angle_beta   90.00
_cell.angle_gamma   90.00
#
_symmetry.space_group_name_H-M   'P 1'
#
loop_
_entity.id
_entity.type
_entity.pdbx_description
1 polymer ?
#
loop_
_entity_poly.entity_id
_entity_poly.type
_entity_poly.pdbx_seq_one_letter_code
_entity_poly.pdbx_strand_id
1 'polypeptide(L)'
;MIKNVKWFFVVLVFSSLISFSFQKKSVPTEKLALGDKAPELVLCNEMQPLNLQDASGNYTLLSFWASYDASSRAQNAALSHLLKNQDQVKMISISFDRYRSVFNAAVRQDQIDTASCHLEMEGENSKIFKSYGLESGFRNFLLNSEG
;
A
#
# COMPACT_ATOMS: atom_id res chain seq x y z
N MET A 1 15.33 -24.63 -56.82
CA MET A 1 15.38 -23.33 -56.08
C MET A 1 14.09 -22.94 -55.38
N ILE A 2 12.95 -23.50 -55.68
CA ILE A 2 11.64 -23.04 -55.13
C ILE A 2 11.25 -23.77 -53.82
N LYS A 3 11.89 -24.88 -53.44
CA LYS A 3 11.57 -25.64 -52.21
C LYS A 3 12.00 -24.90 -50.91
N ASN A 4 13.02 -24.06 -50.95
CA ASN A 4 13.57 -23.41 -49.76
C ASN A 4 12.82 -22.10 -49.42
N VAL A 5 12.11 -21.50 -50.36
CA VAL A 5 11.36 -20.25 -50.17
C VAL A 5 10.15 -20.47 -49.26
N LYS A 6 9.46 -21.62 -49.38
CA LYS A 6 8.31 -21.97 -48.55
C LYS A 6 8.71 -22.15 -47.09
N TRP A 7 9.86 -22.70 -46.83
CA TRP A 7 10.41 -22.89 -45.49
C TRP A 7 10.82 -21.56 -44.85
N PHE A 8 11.33 -20.62 -45.63
CA PHE A 8 11.70 -19.31 -45.20
C PHE A 8 10.46 -18.50 -44.71
N PHE A 9 9.34 -18.62 -45.42
CA PHE A 9 8.08 -17.98 -45.03
C PHE A 9 7.48 -18.60 -43.75
N VAL A 10 7.59 -19.91 -43.56
CA VAL A 10 7.11 -20.59 -42.35
C VAL A 10 7.92 -20.16 -41.14
N VAL A 11 9.24 -20.03 -41.21
CA VAL A 11 10.10 -19.55 -40.13
C VAL A 11 9.83 -18.10 -39.81
N LEU A 12 9.57 -17.26 -40.82
CA LEU A 12 9.28 -15.83 -40.65
C LEU A 12 7.90 -15.58 -39.97
N VAL A 13 6.91 -16.40 -40.28
CA VAL A 13 5.60 -16.37 -39.65
C VAL A 13 5.67 -16.87 -38.20
N PHE A 14 6.44 -17.90 -37.92
CA PHE A 14 6.64 -18.40 -36.56
C PHE A 14 7.42 -17.43 -35.69
N SER A 15 8.40 -16.70 -36.23
CA SER A 15 9.14 -15.67 -35.45
C SER A 15 8.30 -14.45 -35.11
N SER A 16 7.33 -14.12 -35.96
CA SER A 16 6.40 -13.00 -35.67
C SER A 16 5.37 -13.32 -34.57
N LEU A 17 5.03 -14.60 -34.38
CA LEU A 17 4.09 -15.03 -33.35
C LEU A 17 4.71 -15.05 -31.93
N ILE A 18 6.05 -15.17 -31.84
CA ILE A 18 6.75 -15.17 -30.55
C ILE A 18 6.88 -13.75 -29.96
N SER A 19 6.79 -12.71 -30.79
CA SER A 19 6.90 -11.31 -30.35
C SER A 19 5.67 -10.78 -29.63
N PHE A 20 4.56 -11.51 -29.57
CA PHE A 20 3.31 -11.05 -28.96
C PHE A 20 3.10 -11.44 -27.49
N SER A 21 4.05 -12.11 -26.83
CA SER A 21 3.83 -12.71 -25.51
C SER A 21 4.45 -11.98 -24.32
N PHE A 22 4.99 -10.79 -24.46
CA PHE A 22 5.48 -10.00 -23.32
C PHE A 22 4.88 -8.60 -23.28
N GLN A 23 3.57 -8.49 -23.38
CA GLN A 23 2.93 -7.35 -22.73
C GLN A 23 2.86 -7.67 -21.24
N LYS A 24 3.82 -7.12 -20.48
CA LYS A 24 3.60 -6.85 -19.07
C LYS A 24 2.31 -6.07 -19.00
N LYS A 25 1.23 -6.74 -18.59
CA LYS A 25 -0.01 -6.07 -18.20
C LYS A 25 0.41 -5.14 -17.06
N SER A 26 0.67 -3.88 -17.37
CA SER A 26 0.61 -2.83 -16.37
C SER A 26 -0.83 -2.89 -15.88
N VAL A 27 -1.03 -3.45 -14.71
CA VAL A 27 -2.29 -3.31 -14.00
C VAL A 27 -2.47 -1.81 -13.88
N PRO A 28 -3.53 -1.22 -14.45
CA PRO A 28 -3.83 0.17 -14.17
C PRO A 28 -3.93 0.22 -12.65
N THR A 29 -3.18 1.10 -12.01
CA THR A 29 -3.38 1.40 -10.60
C THR A 29 -4.70 2.16 -10.56
N GLU A 30 -5.82 1.45 -10.58
CA GLU A 30 -7.12 2.03 -10.32
C GLU A 30 -7.02 2.65 -8.93
N LYS A 31 -7.16 3.97 -8.89
CA LYS A 31 -7.20 4.68 -7.60
C LYS A 31 -8.38 4.10 -6.84
N LEU A 32 -8.14 3.67 -5.61
CA LEU A 32 -9.19 3.20 -4.71
C LEU A 32 -10.32 4.23 -4.67
N ALA A 33 -11.53 3.78 -4.98
CA ALA A 33 -12.75 4.56 -4.94
C ALA A 33 -13.53 4.28 -3.64
N LEU A 34 -14.49 5.13 -3.36
CA LEU A 34 -15.41 4.90 -2.25
C LEU A 34 -16.22 3.61 -2.50
N GLY A 35 -16.20 2.72 -1.52
CA GLY A 35 -16.88 1.43 -1.60
C GLY A 35 -16.00 0.28 -2.08
N ASP A 36 -14.77 0.55 -2.51
CA ASP A 36 -13.81 -0.51 -2.82
C ASP A 36 -13.34 -1.18 -1.54
N LYS A 37 -13.09 -2.49 -1.64
CA LYS A 37 -12.47 -3.23 -0.55
C LYS A 37 -11.01 -2.83 -0.40
N ALA A 38 -10.57 -2.58 0.84
CA ALA A 38 -9.21 -2.23 1.14
C ALA A 38 -8.23 -3.33 0.70
N PRO A 39 -7.13 -2.98 0.01
CA PRO A 39 -6.08 -3.92 -0.29
C PRO A 39 -5.45 -4.51 0.96
N GLU A 40 -5.01 -5.76 0.88
CA GLU A 40 -4.35 -6.46 1.97
C GLU A 40 -3.06 -5.73 2.39
N LEU A 41 -2.88 -5.55 3.71
CA LEU A 41 -1.72 -4.92 4.32
C LEU A 41 -0.75 -5.98 4.86
N VAL A 42 0.26 -6.33 4.09
CA VAL A 42 1.37 -7.18 4.52
C VAL A 42 2.63 -6.33 4.62
N LEU A 43 3.08 -6.07 5.84
CA LEU A 43 4.29 -5.27 6.10
C LEU A 43 5.55 -6.08 5.77
N CYS A 44 6.62 -5.40 5.39
CA CYS A 44 7.89 -6.04 5.00
C CYS A 44 8.51 -6.94 6.10
N ASN A 45 8.18 -6.72 7.35
CA ASN A 45 8.71 -7.47 8.51
C ASN A 45 7.72 -8.53 9.02
N GLU A 46 6.55 -8.68 8.43
CA GLU A 46 5.49 -9.55 8.91
C GLU A 46 5.12 -10.59 7.84
N MET A 47 4.91 -11.83 8.27
CA MET A 47 4.47 -12.91 7.37
C MET A 47 2.95 -12.95 7.21
N GLN A 48 2.23 -12.29 8.10
CA GLN A 48 0.77 -12.28 8.13
C GLN A 48 0.25 -10.87 7.82
N PRO A 49 -0.86 -10.76 7.09
CA PRO A 49 -1.49 -9.48 6.86
C PRO A 49 -2.05 -8.90 8.16
N LEU A 50 -2.01 -7.58 8.27
CA LEU A 50 -2.70 -6.87 9.34
C LEU A 50 -4.21 -7.07 9.20
N ASN A 51 -4.86 -7.38 10.32
CA ASN A 51 -6.31 -7.48 10.33
C ASN A 51 -6.95 -6.09 10.28
N LEU A 52 -7.54 -5.77 9.14
CA LEU A 52 -8.25 -4.51 8.88
C LEU A 52 -9.70 -4.54 9.34
N GLN A 53 -10.25 -5.74 9.56
CA GLN A 53 -11.63 -5.91 10.01
C GLN A 53 -11.68 -5.82 11.52
N ASP A 54 -12.70 -5.16 12.03
CA ASP A 54 -12.99 -5.19 13.46
C ASP A 54 -14.18 -6.12 13.71
N ALA A 55 -13.94 -7.20 14.46
CA ALA A 55 -14.98 -8.17 14.85
C ALA A 55 -16.09 -7.52 15.70
N SER A 56 -15.83 -6.36 16.29
CA SER A 56 -16.82 -5.58 17.06
C SER A 56 -17.76 -4.73 16.19
N GLY A 57 -17.59 -4.75 14.86
CA GLY A 57 -18.38 -3.95 13.93
C GLY A 57 -18.03 -2.47 13.87
N ASN A 58 -16.88 -2.09 14.43
CA ASN A 58 -16.38 -0.72 14.46
C ASN A 58 -15.70 -0.33 13.15
N TYR A 59 -15.43 0.97 12.99
CA TYR A 59 -14.65 1.48 11.89
C TYR A 59 -13.14 1.29 12.11
N THR A 60 -12.38 1.13 11.03
CA THR A 60 -10.93 1.15 11.06
C THR A 60 -10.41 2.34 10.27
N LEU A 61 -9.64 3.23 10.92
CA LEU A 61 -8.95 4.33 10.27
C LEU A 61 -7.52 3.91 9.93
N LEU A 62 -7.22 3.82 8.63
CA LEU A 62 -5.85 3.67 8.14
C LEU A 62 -5.24 5.04 7.93
N SER A 63 -4.11 5.32 8.58
CA SER A 63 -3.35 6.55 8.39
C SER A 63 -1.97 6.22 7.84
N PHE A 64 -1.68 6.71 6.64
CA PHE A 64 -0.38 6.57 5.99
C PHE A 64 0.41 7.87 6.12
N TRP A 65 1.68 7.76 6.56
CA TRP A 65 2.51 8.92 6.84
C TRP A 65 4.00 8.62 6.74
N ALA A 66 4.81 9.66 6.85
CA ALA A 66 6.25 9.56 7.06
C ALA A 66 6.76 10.74 7.88
N SER A 67 7.83 10.55 8.63
CA SER A 67 8.40 11.62 9.48
C SER A 67 8.95 12.81 8.68
N TYR A 68 9.35 12.56 7.42
CA TYR A 68 9.86 13.59 6.50
C TYR A 68 8.74 14.38 5.80
N ASP A 69 7.49 13.90 5.82
CA ASP A 69 6.33 14.62 5.31
C ASP A 69 5.57 15.30 6.45
N ALA A 70 5.79 16.60 6.60
CA ALA A 70 5.25 17.36 7.73
C ALA A 70 3.72 17.35 7.80
N SER A 71 3.04 17.33 6.64
CA SER A 71 1.58 17.34 6.57
C SER A 71 0.99 16.02 7.07
N SER A 72 1.43 14.90 6.51
CA SER A 72 0.91 13.58 6.91
C SER A 72 1.28 13.24 8.36
N ARG A 73 2.50 13.61 8.81
CA ARG A 73 2.92 13.43 10.19
C ARG A 73 2.02 14.20 11.17
N ALA A 74 1.75 15.47 10.89
CA ALA A 74 0.87 16.29 11.74
C ALA A 74 -0.57 15.75 11.76
N GLN A 75 -1.10 15.30 10.62
CA GLN A 75 -2.41 14.67 10.55
C GLN A 75 -2.47 13.36 11.33
N ASN A 76 -1.45 12.50 11.20
CA ASN A 76 -1.38 11.24 11.93
C ASN A 76 -1.35 11.47 13.45
N ALA A 77 -0.54 12.42 13.92
CA ALA A 77 -0.48 12.78 15.34
C ALA A 77 -1.84 13.29 15.84
N ALA A 78 -2.47 14.22 15.12
CA ALA A 78 -3.78 14.77 15.49
C ALA A 78 -4.86 13.68 15.57
N LEU A 79 -4.91 12.77 14.58
CA LEU A 79 -5.84 11.65 14.55
C LEU A 79 -5.60 10.66 15.70
N SER A 80 -4.34 10.35 16.00
CA SER A 80 -3.97 9.48 17.12
C SER A 80 -4.45 10.05 18.45
N HIS A 81 -4.27 11.35 18.68
CA HIS A 81 -4.74 12.01 19.90
C HIS A 81 -6.27 12.07 19.98
N LEU A 82 -6.94 12.37 18.85
CA LEU A 82 -8.39 12.43 18.77
C LEU A 82 -9.05 11.08 19.08
N LEU A 83 -8.47 10.00 18.58
CA LEU A 83 -9.05 8.66 18.65
C LEU A 83 -8.63 7.87 19.89
N LYS A 84 -7.71 8.39 20.71
CA LYS A 84 -7.15 7.68 21.88
C LYS A 84 -8.20 7.15 22.85
N ASN A 85 -9.36 7.82 22.95
CA ASN A 85 -10.44 7.47 23.88
C ASN A 85 -11.76 7.15 23.13
N GLN A 86 -11.64 6.74 21.85
CA GLN A 86 -12.80 6.40 21.02
C GLN A 86 -12.85 4.91 20.78
N ASP A 87 -13.85 4.23 21.34
CA ASP A 87 -13.98 2.77 21.20
C ASP A 87 -14.59 2.36 19.86
N GLN A 88 -15.19 3.30 19.11
CA GLN A 88 -15.89 3.01 17.85
C GLN A 88 -14.98 3.03 16.62
N VAL A 89 -13.75 3.53 16.74
CA VAL A 89 -12.81 3.66 15.62
C VAL A 89 -11.45 3.13 16.04
N LYS A 90 -11.04 2.00 15.46
CA LYS A 90 -9.69 1.47 15.59
C LYS A 90 -8.76 2.24 14.67
N MET A 91 -7.63 2.73 15.16
CA MET A 91 -6.61 3.34 14.31
C MET A 91 -5.49 2.36 14.00
N ILE A 92 -5.09 2.31 12.73
CA ILE A 92 -3.89 1.63 12.24
C ILE A 92 -3.06 2.69 11.52
N SER A 93 -1.88 2.99 12.06
CA SER A 93 -0.98 4.02 11.58
C SER A 93 0.25 3.35 10.94
N ILE A 94 0.53 3.63 9.66
CA ILE A 94 1.62 3.02 8.91
C ILE A 94 2.58 4.10 8.44
N SER A 95 3.81 4.05 8.97
CA SER A 95 4.90 4.93 8.57
C SER A 95 5.71 4.30 7.44
N PHE A 96 6.11 5.13 6.47
CA PHE A 96 7.02 4.77 5.38
C PHE A 96 8.45 5.28 5.61
N ASP A 97 8.85 5.44 6.86
CA ASP A 97 10.21 5.79 7.21
C ASP A 97 11.17 4.63 6.93
N ARG A 98 12.29 4.91 6.28
CA ARG A 98 13.32 3.89 5.98
C ARG A 98 14.04 3.37 7.23
N TYR A 99 14.14 4.21 8.26
CA TYR A 99 14.92 3.92 9.46
C TYR A 99 14.05 3.83 10.69
N ARG A 100 14.08 2.69 11.36
CA ARG A 100 13.34 2.47 12.61
C ARG A 100 13.68 3.49 13.70
N SER A 101 14.91 3.99 13.74
CA SER A 101 15.32 5.02 14.71
C SER A 101 14.57 6.34 14.48
N VAL A 102 14.39 6.74 13.23
CA VAL A 102 13.67 7.95 12.83
C VAL A 102 12.19 7.81 13.15
N PHE A 103 11.58 6.69 12.76
CA PHE A 103 10.22 6.35 13.12
C PHE A 103 9.98 6.42 14.64
N ASN A 104 10.83 5.71 15.43
CA ASN A 104 10.71 5.70 16.89
C ASN A 104 10.86 7.10 17.51
N ALA A 105 11.73 7.95 16.94
CA ALA A 105 11.89 9.33 17.40
C ALA A 105 10.63 10.17 17.14
N ALA A 106 10.05 10.05 15.94
CA ALA A 106 8.81 10.74 15.59
C ALA A 106 7.63 10.30 16.47
N VAL A 107 7.43 8.99 16.63
CA VAL A 107 6.35 8.44 17.48
C VAL A 107 6.44 8.95 18.92
N ARG A 108 7.67 8.98 19.49
CA ARG A 108 7.89 9.51 20.85
C ARG A 108 7.66 11.02 20.94
N GLN A 109 8.19 11.78 19.97
CA GLN A 109 8.05 13.23 19.94
C GLN A 109 6.58 13.65 19.83
N ASP A 110 5.82 12.95 19.03
CA ASP A 110 4.42 13.25 18.76
C ASP A 110 3.47 12.55 19.77
N GLN A 111 4.02 11.79 20.73
CA GLN A 111 3.28 11.05 21.76
C GLN A 111 2.17 10.14 21.21
N ILE A 112 2.45 9.52 20.06
CA ILE A 112 1.52 8.60 19.38
C ILE A 112 1.53 7.25 20.11
N ASP A 113 0.36 6.59 20.16
CA ASP A 113 0.27 5.24 20.71
C ASP A 113 1.03 4.23 19.84
N THR A 114 2.05 3.60 20.42
CA THR A 114 2.89 2.62 19.74
C THR A 114 2.15 1.36 19.33
N ALA A 115 1.07 0.99 20.03
CA ALA A 115 0.30 -0.21 19.72
C ALA A 115 -0.45 -0.12 18.38
N SER A 116 -0.77 1.10 17.95
CA SER A 116 -1.43 1.35 16.66
C SER A 116 -0.45 1.63 15.51
N CYS A 117 0.87 1.73 15.79
CA CYS A 117 1.87 2.18 14.83
C CYS A 117 2.69 1.03 14.24
N HIS A 118 2.78 1.02 12.93
CA HIS A 118 3.55 0.07 12.15
C HIS A 118 4.55 0.78 11.24
N LEU A 119 5.63 0.09 10.90
CA LEU A 119 6.70 0.62 10.06
C LEU A 119 6.87 -0.22 8.80
N GLU A 120 6.72 0.42 7.63
CA GLU A 120 7.01 -0.15 6.32
C GLU A 120 8.32 0.42 5.78
N MET A 121 9.41 -0.34 5.93
CA MET A 121 10.77 0.12 5.61
C MET A 121 11.12 0.13 4.12
N GLU A 122 10.32 -0.54 3.27
CA GLU A 122 10.53 -0.50 1.81
C GLU A 122 10.14 0.85 1.21
N GLY A 123 9.44 1.70 1.98
CA GLY A 123 9.06 3.04 1.56
C GLY A 123 8.18 3.00 0.29
N GLU A 124 8.48 3.87 -0.67
CA GLU A 124 7.73 3.98 -1.94
C GLU A 124 7.82 2.72 -2.83
N ASN A 125 8.78 1.82 -2.57
CA ASN A 125 8.91 0.58 -3.32
C ASN A 125 7.95 -0.51 -2.83
N SER A 126 7.39 -0.35 -1.64
CA SER A 126 6.51 -1.35 -1.05
C SER A 126 5.26 -1.61 -1.88
N LYS A 127 4.74 -2.81 -1.76
CA LYS A 127 3.48 -3.19 -2.39
C LYS A 127 2.32 -2.35 -1.84
N ILE A 128 2.36 -2.06 -0.52
CA ILE A 128 1.34 -1.25 0.16
C ILE A 128 1.29 0.16 -0.45
N PHE A 129 2.43 0.84 -0.61
CA PHE A 129 2.50 2.18 -1.18
C PHE A 129 1.81 2.26 -2.54
N LYS A 130 2.06 1.27 -3.40
CA LYS A 130 1.49 1.19 -4.75
C LYS A 130 0.01 0.83 -4.75
N SER A 131 -0.39 -0.17 -3.93
CA SER A 131 -1.79 -0.63 -3.91
C SER A 131 -2.77 0.39 -3.33
N TYR A 132 -2.29 1.27 -2.45
CA TYR A 132 -3.08 2.38 -1.89
C TYR A 132 -2.95 3.69 -2.67
N GLY A 133 -2.20 3.71 -3.78
CA GLY A 133 -2.06 4.87 -4.67
C GLY A 133 -1.43 6.08 -3.98
N LEU A 134 -0.39 5.83 -3.14
CA LEU A 134 0.24 6.87 -2.34
C LEU A 134 1.27 7.71 -3.12
N GLU A 135 1.47 7.44 -4.40
CA GLU A 135 2.38 8.20 -5.28
C GLU A 135 1.99 9.69 -5.40
N SER A 136 0.72 9.99 -5.18
CA SER A 136 0.22 11.39 -5.17
C SER A 136 0.21 12.03 -3.79
N GLY A 137 0.80 11.39 -2.80
CA GLY A 137 0.89 11.83 -1.41
C GLY A 137 0.19 10.89 -0.43
N PHE A 138 0.55 11.01 0.83
CA PHE A 138 -0.04 10.22 1.90
C PHE A 138 -1.51 10.57 2.11
N ARG A 139 -2.31 9.57 2.48
CA ARG A 139 -3.76 9.66 2.65
C ARG A 139 -4.23 8.86 3.85
N ASN A 140 -5.45 9.17 4.29
CA ASN A 140 -6.15 8.41 5.30
C ASN A 140 -7.36 7.72 4.65
N PHE A 141 -7.67 6.51 5.10
CA PHE A 141 -8.80 5.72 4.63
C PHE A 141 -9.64 5.29 5.85
N LEU A 142 -10.94 5.50 5.76
CA LEU A 142 -11.87 5.00 6.76
C LEU A 142 -12.56 3.76 6.21
N LEU A 143 -12.37 2.64 6.88
CA LEU A 143 -12.96 1.35 6.53
C LEU A 143 -14.15 1.07 7.44
N ASN A 144 -15.18 0.45 6.89
CA ASN A 144 -16.26 -0.11 7.69
C ASN A 144 -15.84 -1.46 8.31
N SER A 145 -16.73 -2.13 9.01
CA SER A 145 -16.47 -3.41 9.65
C SER A 145 -16.13 -4.56 8.69
N GLU A 146 -16.44 -4.39 7.40
CA GLU A 146 -16.17 -5.39 6.36
C GLU A 146 -14.82 -5.18 5.66
N GLY A 147 -14.17 -4.02 5.86
CA GLY A 147 -12.85 -3.64 5.30
C GLY A 147 -12.94 -2.93 3.97
#